data_60ee347b6de43f8c752d797dde2487bd
#
_entry.id   60ee347b6de43f8c752d797dde2487bd
#
_cell.length_a   1.000
_cell.length_b   1.000
_cell.length_c   1.000
_cell.angle_alpha   90.00
_cell.angle_beta   90.00
_cell.angle_gamma   90.00
#
_symmetry.space_group_name_H-M   'P 1'
#
loop_
_entity.id
_entity.type
_entity.pdbx_description
1 polymer ?
#
loop_
_entity_poly.entity_id
_entity_poly.type
_entity_poly.pdbx_seq_one_letter_code
_entity_poly.pdbx_strand_id
1 'polypeptide(L)'
;MPVELESMAPVAHKTISHNGEKMNKLCRQLSIESPSVTGRDCVFSFDVPVPDVPAHGARIRVVCAGACYHPRRSPSLTSLTSVSSGSSLAADISVESDYPVFIPHHGLRDAALFPGYEVAGVIESFGTEVPEDRELAVGDRVILYPYDGIPNGYVEYLVVHDLKYLIKLPDNMSLSVGAMLPAGALLAMNTVFAAHEHVQALLKERGEKSVCKILVVGTGGLALWALRIASYHFSNMRDRVTTTIATLKDDGLLIAQEFQRVNVVQWNEDLYEKQLIERTMDACGGQVDVVIDFGTTSRNLHRSMQCLSKGGVVFVIKEVEPGTLEQLRELVQLVASGDIEPPPHTVYPAEEALDVVQKLCHSEIQGRAILRFYPAD
;
A
#
# COMPACT_ATOMS: atom_id res chain seq x y z
N MET A 1 -42.94 5.97 -21.23
CA MET A 1 -42.19 5.15 -22.20
C MET A 1 -40.85 4.85 -21.55
N PRO A 2 -40.54 3.63 -21.15
CA PRO A 2 -39.23 3.30 -20.60
C PRO A 2 -38.24 3.11 -21.72
N VAL A 3 -37.06 3.73 -21.59
CA VAL A 3 -35.93 3.57 -22.50
C VAL A 3 -35.23 2.27 -22.10
N GLU A 4 -35.19 1.32 -23.02
CA GLU A 4 -34.44 0.06 -22.89
C GLU A 4 -32.94 0.37 -22.82
N LEU A 5 -32.30 -0.10 -21.75
CA LEU A 5 -30.85 -0.19 -21.63
C LEU A 5 -30.40 -1.38 -22.47
N GLU A 6 -29.77 -1.10 -23.61
CA GLU A 6 -29.08 -2.12 -24.40
C GLU A 6 -27.93 -2.71 -23.57
N SER A 7 -27.97 -4.04 -23.43
CA SER A 7 -26.92 -4.83 -22.80
C SER A 7 -25.66 -4.74 -23.65
N MET A 8 -24.61 -4.15 -23.12
CA MET A 8 -23.28 -4.22 -23.75
C MET A 8 -22.78 -5.66 -23.71
N ALA A 9 -22.69 -6.26 -24.89
CA ALA A 9 -22.09 -7.57 -25.08
C ALA A 9 -20.59 -7.54 -24.70
N PRO A 10 -20.02 -8.68 -24.23
CA PRO A 10 -18.58 -8.75 -23.89
C PRO A 10 -17.75 -8.47 -25.15
N VAL A 11 -16.74 -7.61 -25.01
CA VAL A 11 -15.82 -7.25 -26.07
C VAL A 11 -15.10 -8.51 -26.55
N ALA A 12 -15.39 -8.90 -27.80
CA ALA A 12 -14.74 -10.03 -28.44
C ALA A 12 -13.27 -9.70 -28.71
N HIS A 13 -12.35 -10.48 -28.14
CA HIS A 13 -10.93 -10.38 -28.40
C HIS A 13 -10.65 -10.61 -29.89
N LYS A 14 -10.05 -9.63 -30.58
CA LYS A 14 -9.60 -9.76 -31.96
C LYS A 14 -8.41 -10.70 -32.05
N THR A 15 -8.59 -11.75 -32.82
CA THR A 15 -7.59 -12.76 -33.16
C THR A 15 -6.82 -12.32 -34.39
N ILE A 16 -5.52 -12.10 -34.30
CA ILE A 16 -4.64 -11.83 -35.46
C ILE A 16 -3.88 -13.12 -35.78
N SER A 17 -4.12 -13.68 -36.97
CA SER A 17 -3.41 -14.88 -37.42
C SER A 17 -2.25 -14.51 -38.36
N HIS A 18 -1.04 -14.97 -38.02
CA HIS A 18 0.05 -15.13 -38.96
C HIS A 18 0.78 -16.47 -38.69
N ASN A 19 0.79 -17.32 -39.71
CA ASN A 19 1.65 -18.49 -39.93
C ASN A 19 1.99 -19.38 -38.71
N GLY A 20 1.22 -20.42 -38.45
CA GLY A 20 1.68 -21.67 -37.79
C GLY A 20 2.20 -21.55 -36.34
N GLU A 21 2.31 -20.37 -35.77
CA GLU A 21 2.68 -20.13 -34.37
C GLU A 21 1.44 -20.28 -33.49
N LYS A 22 1.57 -20.97 -32.35
CA LYS A 22 0.55 -20.99 -31.31
C LYS A 22 0.13 -19.56 -31.02
N MET A 23 -1.11 -19.21 -31.35
CA MET A 23 -1.65 -17.90 -31.02
C MET A 23 -1.62 -17.74 -29.49
N ASN A 24 -0.68 -16.98 -29.00
CA ASN A 24 -0.64 -16.63 -27.58
C ASN A 24 -1.86 -15.76 -27.27
N LYS A 25 -2.70 -16.23 -26.34
CA LYS A 25 -3.80 -15.44 -25.82
C LYS A 25 -3.22 -14.16 -25.19
N LEU A 26 -3.78 -13.01 -25.52
CA LEU A 26 -3.37 -11.73 -24.94
C LEU A 26 -4.20 -11.41 -23.70
N CYS A 27 -3.61 -10.70 -22.78
CA CYS A 27 -4.26 -10.13 -21.60
C CYS A 27 -3.84 -8.68 -21.41
N ARG A 28 -4.65 -7.93 -20.71
CA ARG A 28 -4.40 -6.50 -20.46
C ARG A 28 -3.44 -6.31 -19.29
N GLN A 29 -2.52 -5.37 -19.44
CA GLN A 29 -1.64 -4.86 -18.41
C GLN A 29 -1.74 -3.35 -18.35
N LEU A 30 -1.75 -2.77 -17.14
CA LEU A 30 -1.64 -1.34 -16.92
C LEU A 30 -0.25 -1.00 -16.41
N SER A 31 0.32 0.09 -16.89
CA SER A 31 1.50 0.73 -16.32
C SER A 31 1.07 2.08 -15.75
N ILE A 32 1.34 2.29 -14.47
CA ILE A 32 1.05 3.56 -13.78
C ILE A 32 2.38 4.27 -13.60
N GLU A 33 2.55 5.38 -14.33
CA GLU A 33 3.74 6.22 -14.26
C GLU A 33 3.45 7.48 -13.45
N SER A 34 4.51 8.16 -12.99
CA SER A 34 4.33 9.47 -12.35
C SER A 34 3.70 10.45 -13.33
N PRO A 35 2.64 11.17 -12.92
CA PRO A 35 2.10 12.22 -13.76
C PRO A 35 3.22 13.21 -14.09
N SER A 36 3.34 13.55 -15.37
CA SER A 36 4.20 14.65 -15.78
C SER A 36 3.70 15.95 -15.15
N VAL A 37 4.54 16.99 -15.12
CA VAL A 37 4.15 18.33 -14.62
C VAL A 37 2.87 18.86 -15.32
N THR A 38 2.52 18.30 -16.47
CA THR A 38 1.30 18.62 -17.23
C THR A 38 0.09 17.76 -16.87
N GLY A 39 0.22 16.76 -15.98
CA GLY A 39 -0.87 15.91 -15.52
C GLY A 39 -1.51 15.01 -16.59
N ARG A 40 -0.91 14.92 -17.78
CA ARG A 40 -1.44 14.11 -18.89
C ARG A 40 -0.74 12.76 -18.95
N ASP A 41 -1.52 11.72 -19.20
CA ASP A 41 -1.08 10.37 -19.58
C ASP A 41 -0.12 9.70 -18.59
N CYS A 42 -0.58 9.47 -17.36
CA CYS A 42 0.19 8.73 -16.35
C CYS A 42 -0.20 7.23 -16.29
N VAL A 43 -1.20 6.80 -17.03
CA VAL A 43 -1.62 5.40 -17.10
C VAL A 43 -1.64 4.94 -18.54
N PHE A 44 -0.96 3.83 -18.81
CA PHE A 44 -0.89 3.21 -20.12
C PHE A 44 -1.43 1.80 -20.06
N SER A 45 -2.24 1.42 -21.04
CA SER A 45 -2.78 0.05 -21.18
C SER A 45 -2.09 -0.66 -22.35
N PHE A 46 -1.69 -1.90 -22.10
CA PHE A 46 -1.00 -2.75 -23.09
C PHE A 46 -1.67 -4.11 -23.17
N ASP A 47 -1.64 -4.69 -24.36
CA ASP A 47 -1.93 -6.11 -24.56
C ASP A 47 -0.61 -6.90 -24.52
N VAL A 48 -0.49 -7.77 -23.54
CA VAL A 48 0.68 -8.63 -23.35
C VAL A 48 0.28 -10.11 -23.49
N PRO A 49 1.19 -11.01 -23.87
CA PRO A 49 0.90 -12.42 -23.86
C PRO A 49 0.50 -12.91 -22.45
N VAL A 50 -0.52 -13.74 -22.35
CA VAL A 50 -0.83 -14.44 -21.09
C VAL A 50 0.40 -15.27 -20.71
N PRO A 51 0.97 -15.08 -19.51
CA PRO A 51 2.21 -15.75 -19.12
C PRO A 51 2.01 -17.27 -19.00
N ASP A 52 3.01 -18.04 -19.38
CA ASP A 52 3.02 -19.49 -19.17
C ASP A 52 3.10 -19.81 -17.67
N VAL A 53 2.46 -20.91 -17.28
CA VAL A 53 2.46 -21.34 -15.88
C VAL A 53 3.81 -21.92 -15.51
N PRO A 54 4.50 -21.43 -14.46
CA PRO A 54 5.76 -22.02 -13.99
C PRO A 54 5.57 -23.46 -13.54
N ALA A 55 6.55 -24.33 -13.81
CA ALA A 55 6.43 -25.76 -13.51
C ALA A 55 6.05 -26.05 -12.05
N HIS A 56 6.65 -25.34 -11.08
CA HIS A 56 6.40 -25.50 -9.63
C HIS A 56 5.45 -24.41 -9.07
N GLY A 57 4.90 -23.55 -9.90
CA GLY A 57 4.15 -22.37 -9.50
C GLY A 57 2.68 -22.39 -9.88
N ALA A 58 2.09 -21.22 -9.88
CA ALA A 58 0.70 -21.02 -10.27
C ALA A 58 0.53 -19.79 -11.15
N ARG A 59 -0.53 -19.77 -11.95
CA ARG A 59 -1.04 -18.59 -12.61
C ARG A 59 -2.30 -18.11 -11.90
N ILE A 60 -2.32 -16.83 -11.60
CA ILE A 60 -3.39 -16.14 -10.89
C ILE A 60 -4.13 -15.26 -11.88
N ARG A 61 -5.46 -15.38 -11.93
CA ARG A 61 -6.32 -14.37 -12.53
C ARG A 61 -6.53 -13.26 -11.50
N VAL A 62 -5.94 -12.09 -11.75
CA VAL A 62 -6.05 -10.93 -10.86
C VAL A 62 -7.45 -10.36 -10.97
N VAL A 63 -8.15 -10.25 -9.86
CA VAL A 63 -9.48 -9.65 -9.79
C VAL A 63 -9.41 -8.23 -9.27
N CYS A 64 -8.64 -8.00 -8.21
CA CYS A 64 -8.47 -6.69 -7.59
C CYS A 64 -6.99 -6.37 -7.38
N ALA A 65 -6.62 -5.11 -7.62
CA ALA A 65 -5.31 -4.58 -7.28
C ALA A 65 -5.45 -3.22 -6.60
N GLY A 66 -4.74 -3.01 -5.49
CA GLY A 66 -4.75 -1.74 -4.78
C GLY A 66 -4.08 -0.65 -5.62
N ALA A 67 -4.78 0.46 -5.83
CA ALA A 67 -4.22 1.64 -6.48
C ALA A 67 -3.46 2.48 -5.45
N CYS A 68 -2.16 2.65 -5.68
CA CYS A 68 -1.29 3.47 -4.85
C CYS A 68 -0.68 4.59 -5.68
N TYR A 69 -0.59 5.77 -5.08
CA TYR A 69 0.16 6.88 -5.62
C TYR A 69 1.13 7.40 -4.57
N HIS A 70 2.43 7.32 -4.88
CA HIS A 70 3.48 7.96 -4.09
C HIS A 70 4.24 8.92 -4.99
N PRO A 71 4.13 10.25 -4.78
CA PRO A 71 4.90 11.19 -5.57
C PRO A 71 6.40 10.89 -5.41
N ARG A 72 7.09 10.64 -6.53
CA ARG A 72 8.54 10.54 -6.53
C ARG A 72 9.10 11.89 -6.08
N ARG A 73 9.86 11.94 -5.00
CA ARG A 73 10.71 13.10 -4.74
C ARG A 73 11.73 13.16 -5.86
N SER A 74 11.68 14.19 -6.72
CA SER A 74 12.83 14.52 -7.56
C SER A 74 14.04 14.65 -6.65
N PRO A 75 15.18 14.01 -6.96
CA PRO A 75 16.40 14.28 -6.23
C PRO A 75 16.59 15.80 -6.26
N SER A 76 16.70 16.41 -5.08
CA SER A 76 16.88 17.86 -5.01
C SER A 76 18.16 18.20 -5.77
N LEU A 77 18.11 19.20 -6.65
CA LEU A 77 19.26 19.68 -7.41
C LEU A 77 20.47 20.04 -6.52
N THR A 78 20.28 20.19 -5.22
CA THR A 78 21.32 20.48 -4.24
C THR A 78 22.31 19.33 -4.01
N SER A 79 22.02 18.10 -4.43
CA SER A 79 23.00 17.00 -4.37
C SER A 79 23.95 16.97 -5.57
N LEU A 80 23.71 17.77 -6.62
CA LEU A 80 24.53 17.83 -7.82
C LEU A 80 25.58 18.96 -7.83
N THR A 81 25.58 19.85 -6.82
CA THR A 81 26.51 20.99 -6.78
C THR A 81 27.77 20.77 -5.94
N SER A 82 28.01 19.59 -5.40
CA SER A 82 29.22 19.28 -4.62
C SER A 82 30.29 18.48 -5.39
N VAL A 83 30.19 18.36 -6.71
CA VAL A 83 31.27 17.80 -7.52
C VAL A 83 31.78 18.87 -8.48
N SER A 84 32.57 19.81 -7.96
CA SER A 84 33.44 20.63 -8.76
C SER A 84 34.89 20.24 -8.52
N SER A 85 35.55 19.92 -9.59
CA SER A 85 37.02 19.83 -9.83
C SER A 85 37.76 18.59 -9.31
N GLY A 86 38.13 17.75 -10.22
CA GLY A 86 39.37 17.03 -10.15
C GLY A 86 39.31 15.53 -10.36
N SER A 87 39.76 15.14 -11.57
CA SER A 87 40.29 13.82 -11.97
C SER A 87 39.31 12.67 -12.25
N SER A 88 39.42 12.29 -13.53
CA SER A 88 38.97 11.02 -14.11
C SER A 88 39.36 9.80 -13.27
N LEU A 89 38.35 9.11 -12.74
CA LEU A 89 38.35 7.67 -12.53
C LEU A 89 36.91 7.23 -12.60
N ALA A 90 36.57 6.53 -13.67
CA ALA A 90 35.36 5.76 -13.76
C ALA A 90 35.42 4.68 -12.68
N ALA A 91 34.85 4.95 -11.52
CA ALA A 91 34.54 3.96 -10.52
C ALA A 91 33.04 3.72 -10.58
N ASP A 92 32.64 2.51 -10.94
CA ASP A 92 31.33 1.96 -10.75
C ASP A 92 30.85 2.29 -9.34
N ILE A 93 30.02 3.31 -9.20
CA ILE A 93 29.21 3.47 -8.03
C ILE A 93 27.96 2.63 -8.31
N SER A 94 28.06 1.34 -8.02
CA SER A 94 26.90 0.54 -7.71
C SER A 94 26.29 1.14 -6.44
N VAL A 95 25.35 2.05 -6.61
CA VAL A 95 24.42 2.38 -5.54
C VAL A 95 23.58 1.12 -5.38
N GLU A 96 23.95 0.27 -4.43
CA GLU A 96 23.07 -0.74 -3.90
C GLU A 96 21.84 0.01 -3.35
N SER A 97 20.82 0.13 -4.18
CA SER A 97 19.51 0.53 -3.72
C SER A 97 18.90 -0.71 -3.08
N ASP A 98 18.72 -0.72 -1.77
CA ASP A 98 17.98 -1.72 -0.99
C ASP A 98 16.48 -1.77 -1.36
N TYR A 99 16.10 -1.31 -2.53
CA TYR A 99 14.77 -1.47 -3.09
C TYR A 99 14.77 -2.67 -4.02
N PRO A 100 13.69 -3.50 -4.01
CA PRO A 100 13.57 -4.63 -4.92
C PRO A 100 13.89 -4.17 -6.34
N VAL A 101 14.87 -4.84 -6.95
CA VAL A 101 15.30 -4.57 -8.31
C VAL A 101 14.09 -4.76 -9.20
N PHE A 102 13.63 -3.68 -9.82
CA PHE A 102 12.56 -3.75 -10.80
C PHE A 102 12.96 -4.72 -11.91
N ILE A 103 12.23 -5.82 -12.03
CA ILE A 103 12.32 -6.61 -13.26
C ILE A 103 11.77 -5.73 -14.37
N PRO A 104 12.56 -5.40 -15.39
CA PRO A 104 12.08 -4.57 -16.50
C PRO A 104 10.86 -5.24 -17.10
N HIS A 105 9.77 -4.51 -17.21
CA HIS A 105 8.65 -4.95 -18.02
C HIS A 105 9.16 -5.13 -19.44
N HIS A 106 9.00 -6.32 -20.00
CA HIS A 106 9.45 -6.60 -21.35
C HIS A 106 8.90 -5.54 -22.31
N GLY A 107 9.73 -4.56 -22.59
CA GLY A 107 9.73 -3.85 -23.85
C GLY A 107 9.26 -2.41 -23.89
N LEU A 108 8.68 -1.73 -22.89
CA LEU A 108 8.09 -0.45 -23.24
C LEU A 108 8.29 0.77 -22.35
N ARG A 109 8.71 0.69 -21.13
CA ARG A 109 9.22 1.83 -20.32
C ARG A 109 9.72 1.35 -18.97
N ASP A 110 10.96 1.63 -18.66
CA ASP A 110 11.63 1.29 -17.39
C ASP A 110 11.13 2.07 -16.16
N ALA A 111 9.94 2.64 -16.23
CA ALA A 111 9.46 3.62 -15.27
C ALA A 111 8.08 3.35 -14.69
N ALA A 112 7.64 2.10 -14.60
CA ALA A 112 6.46 1.80 -13.82
C ALA A 112 6.74 2.11 -12.35
N LEU A 113 6.34 3.30 -11.90
CA LEU A 113 6.57 3.81 -10.54
C LEU A 113 5.76 3.05 -9.49
N PHE A 114 4.79 2.25 -9.92
CA PHE A 114 3.86 1.54 -9.05
C PHE A 114 3.62 0.14 -9.61
N PRO A 115 4.40 -0.85 -9.16
CA PRO A 115 4.31 -2.21 -9.70
C PRO A 115 3.04 -2.97 -9.26
N GLY A 116 2.17 -2.38 -8.41
CA GLY A 116 0.94 -3.03 -7.98
C GLY A 116 1.21 -4.26 -7.11
N TYR A 117 1.80 -4.07 -5.94
CA TYR A 117 2.06 -5.17 -5.00
C TYR A 117 0.85 -5.59 -4.17
N GLU A 118 -0.26 -4.90 -4.29
CA GLU A 118 -1.49 -5.18 -3.56
C GLU A 118 -2.45 -5.97 -4.45
N VAL A 119 -2.25 -7.29 -4.54
CA VAL A 119 -2.97 -8.16 -5.48
C VAL A 119 -3.84 -9.17 -4.75
N ALA A 120 -5.09 -9.25 -5.19
CA ALA A 120 -6.01 -10.34 -4.86
C ALA A 120 -6.61 -10.92 -6.14
N GLY A 121 -6.72 -12.24 -6.18
CA GLY A 121 -7.21 -12.93 -7.36
C GLY A 121 -7.65 -14.36 -7.08
N VAL A 122 -7.78 -15.11 -8.15
CA VAL A 122 -8.21 -16.50 -8.12
C VAL A 122 -7.15 -17.36 -8.81
N ILE A 123 -6.79 -18.48 -8.21
CA ILE A 123 -5.88 -19.45 -8.82
C ILE A 123 -6.55 -20.01 -10.07
N GLU A 124 -5.96 -19.78 -11.23
CA GLU A 124 -6.48 -20.26 -12.52
C GLU A 124 -5.90 -21.61 -12.90
N SER A 125 -4.60 -21.82 -12.65
CA SER A 125 -3.92 -23.07 -12.96
C SER A 125 -2.63 -23.22 -12.18
N PHE A 126 -2.20 -24.47 -11.99
CA PHE A 126 -0.91 -24.84 -11.42
C PHE A 126 0.03 -25.41 -12.48
N GLY A 127 1.31 -25.31 -12.20
CA GLY A 127 2.35 -25.96 -13.00
C GLY A 127 2.33 -27.49 -12.88
N THR A 128 2.96 -28.15 -13.83
CA THR A 128 2.94 -29.62 -13.97
C THR A 128 3.71 -30.36 -12.87
N GLU A 129 4.59 -29.66 -12.14
CA GLU A 129 5.43 -30.25 -11.09
C GLU A 129 4.97 -29.82 -9.67
N VAL A 130 3.78 -29.19 -9.58
CA VAL A 130 3.16 -28.88 -8.30
C VAL A 130 2.53 -30.14 -7.71
N PRO A 131 2.82 -30.50 -6.43
CA PRO A 131 2.25 -31.67 -5.77
C PRO A 131 0.70 -31.63 -5.74
N GLU A 132 0.07 -32.79 -5.83
CA GLU A 132 -1.40 -32.90 -5.79
C GLU A 132 -1.97 -32.71 -4.38
N ASP A 133 -1.19 -33.02 -3.34
CA ASP A 133 -1.54 -32.90 -1.90
C ASP A 133 -1.39 -31.48 -1.32
N ARG A 134 -1.28 -30.49 -2.20
CA ARG A 134 -1.19 -29.07 -1.81
C ARG A 134 -2.48 -28.56 -1.12
N GLU A 135 -2.31 -27.58 -0.24
CA GLU A 135 -3.41 -26.92 0.47
C GLU A 135 -4.27 -26.01 -0.44
N LEU A 136 -3.70 -25.55 -1.58
CA LEU A 136 -4.35 -24.64 -2.52
C LEU A 136 -4.98 -25.42 -3.68
N ALA A 137 -6.14 -24.97 -4.14
CA ALA A 137 -6.87 -25.54 -5.28
C ALA A 137 -7.12 -24.50 -6.37
N VAL A 138 -7.36 -24.95 -7.61
CA VAL A 138 -7.86 -24.08 -8.67
C VAL A 138 -9.23 -23.54 -8.24
N GLY A 139 -9.43 -22.23 -8.43
CA GLY A 139 -10.61 -21.53 -7.96
C GLY A 139 -10.48 -20.90 -6.56
N ASP A 140 -9.43 -21.23 -5.79
CA ASP A 140 -9.19 -20.58 -4.50
C ASP A 140 -8.92 -19.10 -4.68
N ARG A 141 -9.53 -18.30 -3.80
CA ARG A 141 -9.30 -16.87 -3.70
C ARG A 141 -8.06 -16.62 -2.86
N VAL A 142 -7.12 -15.87 -3.40
CA VAL A 142 -5.80 -15.67 -2.80
C VAL A 142 -5.35 -14.22 -2.87
N ILE A 143 -4.47 -13.88 -1.94
CA ILE A 143 -3.61 -12.69 -2.03
C ILE A 143 -2.18 -13.12 -2.20
N LEU A 144 -1.38 -12.22 -2.74
CA LEU A 144 0.04 -12.44 -3.00
C LEU A 144 0.88 -11.65 -2.02
N TYR A 145 1.73 -12.33 -1.22
CA TYR A 145 2.74 -11.66 -0.41
C TYR A 145 3.77 -10.99 -1.34
N PRO A 146 4.09 -9.70 -1.16
CA PRO A 146 5.12 -9.04 -1.95
C PRO A 146 6.50 -9.61 -1.64
N TYR A 147 7.20 -10.09 -2.67
CA TYR A 147 8.54 -10.65 -2.58
C TYR A 147 9.41 -10.09 -3.71
N ASP A 148 10.72 -10.21 -3.56
CA ASP A 148 11.66 -9.75 -4.60
C ASP A 148 11.43 -10.51 -5.90
N GLY A 149 11.26 -9.75 -6.99
CA GLY A 149 10.98 -10.31 -8.30
C GLY A 149 9.52 -10.56 -8.61
N ILE A 150 8.59 -10.07 -7.78
CA ILE A 150 7.16 -10.10 -8.10
C ILE A 150 6.89 -9.31 -9.38
N PRO A 151 6.14 -9.88 -10.34
CA PRO A 151 5.75 -9.14 -11.54
C PRO A 151 4.73 -8.03 -11.24
N ASN A 152 4.49 -7.14 -12.21
CA ASN A 152 3.47 -6.10 -12.11
C ASN A 152 2.09 -6.70 -11.80
N GLY A 153 1.48 -6.25 -10.71
CA GLY A 153 0.17 -6.69 -10.27
C GLY A 153 -1.00 -6.02 -10.99
N TYR A 154 -0.75 -4.95 -11.78
CA TYR A 154 -1.79 -4.30 -12.60
C TYR A 154 -1.95 -5.03 -13.93
N VAL A 155 -2.27 -6.30 -13.87
CA VAL A 155 -2.39 -7.20 -15.03
C VAL A 155 -3.52 -8.19 -14.82
N GLU A 156 -4.13 -8.66 -15.89
CA GLU A 156 -5.21 -9.65 -15.78
C GLU A 156 -4.72 -11.04 -15.33
N TYR A 157 -3.49 -11.43 -15.71
CA TYR A 157 -2.88 -12.69 -15.29
C TYR A 157 -1.45 -12.47 -14.85
N LEU A 158 -1.11 -12.96 -13.68
CA LEU A 158 0.27 -13.00 -13.21
C LEU A 158 0.66 -14.42 -12.81
N VAL A 159 1.95 -14.70 -12.78
CA VAL A 159 2.49 -15.99 -12.35
C VAL A 159 3.27 -15.84 -11.05
N VAL A 160 3.18 -16.86 -10.23
CA VAL A 160 3.88 -16.98 -8.95
C VAL A 160 4.71 -18.23 -8.98
N HIS A 161 6.02 -18.13 -8.80
CA HIS A 161 6.94 -19.24 -8.90
C HIS A 161 6.96 -20.13 -7.66
N ASP A 162 6.61 -19.59 -6.49
CA ASP A 162 6.60 -20.33 -5.23
C ASP A 162 5.26 -20.12 -4.52
N LEU A 163 4.53 -21.20 -4.33
CA LEU A 163 3.18 -21.19 -3.76
C LEU A 163 3.13 -20.71 -2.32
N LYS A 164 4.26 -20.73 -1.57
CA LYS A 164 4.31 -20.22 -0.19
C LYS A 164 3.91 -18.74 -0.06
N TYR A 165 4.10 -17.96 -1.15
CA TYR A 165 3.73 -16.54 -1.19
C TYR A 165 2.24 -16.30 -1.46
N LEU A 166 1.47 -17.34 -1.75
CA LEU A 166 0.02 -17.26 -1.87
C LEU A 166 -0.65 -17.54 -0.54
N ILE A 167 -1.54 -16.66 -0.14
CA ILE A 167 -2.35 -16.84 1.07
C ILE A 167 -3.81 -16.96 0.65
N LYS A 168 -4.42 -18.09 0.99
CA LYS A 168 -5.84 -18.32 0.76
C LYS A 168 -6.67 -17.37 1.62
N LEU A 169 -7.64 -16.71 1.00
CA LEU A 169 -8.57 -15.84 1.70
C LEU A 169 -9.74 -16.65 2.28
N PRO A 170 -10.17 -16.34 3.50
CA PRO A 170 -11.41 -16.87 4.06
C PRO A 170 -12.64 -16.48 3.22
N ASP A 171 -13.69 -17.30 3.24
CA ASP A 171 -14.87 -17.10 2.41
C ASP A 171 -15.66 -15.83 2.74
N ASN A 172 -15.56 -15.34 3.94
CA ASN A 172 -16.20 -14.10 4.39
C ASN A 172 -15.43 -12.82 4.03
N MET A 173 -14.24 -12.91 3.45
CA MET A 173 -13.44 -11.75 3.05
C MET A 173 -13.60 -11.47 1.56
N SER A 174 -13.93 -10.24 1.18
CA SER A 174 -13.97 -9.84 -0.23
C SER A 174 -12.57 -9.72 -0.84
N LEU A 175 -12.45 -9.92 -2.17
CA LEU A 175 -11.17 -9.73 -2.87
C LEU A 175 -10.68 -8.27 -2.82
N SER A 176 -11.59 -7.29 -2.75
CA SER A 176 -11.22 -5.88 -2.61
C SER A 176 -10.58 -5.58 -1.26
N VAL A 177 -11.08 -6.19 -0.18
CA VAL A 177 -10.45 -6.11 1.15
C VAL A 177 -9.13 -6.85 1.15
N GLY A 178 -9.10 -8.09 0.61
CA GLY A 178 -7.88 -8.88 0.50
C GLY A 178 -6.76 -8.14 -0.24
N ALA A 179 -7.08 -7.43 -1.31
CA ALA A 179 -6.10 -6.65 -2.08
C ALA A 179 -5.41 -5.53 -1.28
N MET A 180 -6.03 -5.03 -0.22
CA MET A 180 -5.43 -3.96 0.60
C MET A 180 -4.40 -4.45 1.62
N LEU A 181 -4.31 -5.78 1.85
CA LEU A 181 -3.51 -6.33 2.95
C LEU A 181 -2.01 -6.46 2.64
N PRO A 182 -1.58 -6.91 1.44
CA PRO A 182 -0.20 -7.34 1.20
C PRO A 182 0.87 -6.26 1.36
N ALA A 183 0.58 -5.01 1.06
CA ALA A 183 1.56 -3.94 1.17
C ALA A 183 1.19 -2.92 2.23
N GLY A 184 0.15 -2.12 2.02
CA GLY A 184 -0.17 -1.00 2.90
C GLY A 184 -0.53 -1.41 4.32
N ALA A 185 -1.42 -2.40 4.49
CA ALA A 185 -1.82 -2.86 5.81
C ALA A 185 -0.70 -3.62 6.52
N LEU A 186 0.06 -4.44 5.80
CA LEU A 186 1.19 -5.18 6.34
C LEU A 186 2.29 -4.24 6.84
N LEU A 187 2.62 -3.21 6.06
CA LEU A 187 3.60 -2.20 6.47
C LEU A 187 3.13 -1.41 7.70
N ALA A 188 1.84 -1.06 7.76
CA ALA A 188 1.25 -0.43 8.93
C ALA A 188 1.33 -1.34 10.17
N MET A 189 1.07 -2.65 10.01
CA MET A 189 1.18 -3.63 11.09
C MET A 189 2.61 -3.75 11.60
N ASN A 190 3.58 -3.88 10.71
CA ASN A 190 4.98 -3.95 11.11
C ASN A 190 5.44 -2.67 11.82
N THR A 191 4.98 -1.50 11.36
CA THR A 191 5.29 -0.22 12.02
C THR A 191 4.71 -0.15 13.43
N VAL A 192 3.46 -0.59 13.63
CA VAL A 192 2.84 -0.63 14.96
C VAL A 192 3.55 -1.61 15.88
N PHE A 193 3.99 -2.77 15.37
CA PHE A 193 4.72 -3.77 16.16
C PHE A 193 6.11 -3.26 16.55
N ALA A 194 6.82 -2.59 15.65
CA ALA A 194 8.08 -1.93 15.99
C ALA A 194 7.89 -0.83 17.05
N ALA A 195 6.80 -0.06 16.94
CA ALA A 195 6.45 0.95 17.94
C ALA A 195 6.11 0.33 19.31
N HIS A 196 5.51 -0.87 19.34
CA HIS A 196 5.14 -1.56 20.57
C HIS A 196 6.34 -1.84 21.49
N GLU A 197 7.45 -2.30 20.93
CA GLU A 197 8.67 -2.57 21.72
C GLU A 197 9.14 -1.30 22.43
N HIS A 198 9.10 -0.17 21.74
CA HIS A 198 9.47 1.12 22.31
C HIS A 198 8.47 1.59 23.38
N VAL A 199 7.17 1.44 23.12
CA VAL A 199 6.10 1.73 24.08
C VAL A 199 6.31 0.93 25.36
N GLN A 200 6.58 -0.37 25.26
CA GLN A 200 6.83 -1.22 26.44
C GLN A 200 8.06 -0.79 27.22
N ALA A 201 9.15 -0.47 26.53
CA ALA A 201 10.38 0.01 27.17
C ALA A 201 10.14 1.30 27.96
N LEU A 202 9.45 2.28 27.37
CA LEU A 202 9.09 3.54 28.04
C LEU A 202 8.16 3.34 29.24
N LEU A 203 7.15 2.49 29.11
CA LEU A 203 6.21 2.22 30.20
C LEU A 203 6.88 1.49 31.37
N LYS A 204 7.86 0.63 31.08
CA LYS A 204 8.68 -0.05 32.09
C LYS A 204 9.61 0.92 32.82
N GLU A 205 10.25 1.82 32.08
CA GLU A 205 11.17 2.82 32.65
C GLU A 205 10.43 3.82 33.54
N ARG A 206 9.27 4.32 33.08
CA ARG A 206 8.52 5.37 33.77
C ARG A 206 7.58 4.89 34.87
N GLY A 207 7.38 3.56 34.99
CA GLY A 207 6.56 2.92 36.03
C GLY A 207 5.07 2.80 35.71
N GLU A 208 4.31 2.19 36.64
CA GLU A 208 2.95 1.72 36.40
C GLU A 208 1.90 2.81 36.12
N LYS A 209 2.10 4.01 36.63
CA LYS A 209 1.15 5.14 36.45
C LYS A 209 1.44 5.99 35.20
N SER A 210 2.46 5.64 34.43
CA SER A 210 2.83 6.39 33.24
C SER A 210 1.93 6.08 32.04
N VAL A 211 1.71 7.08 31.20
CA VAL A 211 0.99 6.98 29.95
C VAL A 211 1.95 7.25 28.79
N CYS A 212 1.95 6.39 27.80
CA CYS A 212 2.66 6.59 26.54
C CYS A 212 1.71 7.20 25.50
N LYS A 213 2.15 8.24 24.82
CA LYS A 213 1.38 9.02 23.85
C LYS A 213 1.88 8.75 22.44
N ILE A 214 1.01 8.22 21.61
CA ILE A 214 1.31 7.91 20.20
C ILE A 214 0.63 8.95 19.31
N LEU A 215 1.38 9.53 18.38
CA LEU A 215 0.87 10.38 17.32
C LEU A 215 1.01 9.69 15.97
N VAL A 216 -0.10 9.43 15.31
CA VAL A 216 -0.14 8.96 13.92
C VAL A 216 -0.34 10.18 13.01
N VAL A 217 0.52 10.35 12.02
CA VAL A 217 0.46 11.49 11.08
C VAL A 217 0.01 11.02 9.71
N GLY A 218 -1.07 11.58 9.21
CA GLY A 218 -1.63 11.31 7.89
C GLY A 218 -3.09 10.84 7.96
N THR A 219 -3.77 10.89 6.82
CA THR A 219 -5.18 10.48 6.67
C THR A 219 -5.40 9.53 5.50
N GLY A 220 -4.32 9.18 4.80
CA GLY A 220 -4.37 8.17 3.73
C GLY A 220 -4.56 6.76 4.27
N GLY A 221 -4.75 5.82 3.37
CA GLY A 221 -5.02 4.43 3.71
C GLY A 221 -4.02 3.77 4.66
N LEU A 222 -2.73 4.16 4.60
CA LEU A 222 -1.68 3.66 5.51
C LEU A 222 -1.93 4.13 6.95
N ALA A 223 -2.20 5.41 7.15
CA ALA A 223 -2.46 5.97 8.47
C ALA A 223 -3.73 5.39 9.11
N LEU A 224 -4.77 5.17 8.30
CA LEU A 224 -6.01 4.53 8.77
C LEU A 224 -5.78 3.07 9.16
N TRP A 225 -4.98 2.31 8.39
CA TRP A 225 -4.58 0.96 8.78
C TRP A 225 -3.81 0.96 10.09
N ALA A 226 -2.78 1.84 10.22
CA ALA A 226 -2.00 1.92 11.45
C ALA A 226 -2.86 2.29 12.66
N LEU A 227 -3.83 3.18 12.51
CA LEU A 227 -4.74 3.57 13.57
C LEU A 227 -5.62 2.39 14.03
N ARG A 228 -6.17 1.60 13.09
CA ARG A 228 -7.00 0.44 13.40
C ARG A 228 -6.18 -0.67 14.06
N ILE A 229 -5.01 -0.96 13.49
CA ILE A 229 -4.09 -1.96 14.05
C ILE A 229 -3.61 -1.53 15.44
N ALA A 230 -3.23 -0.27 15.65
CA ALA A 230 -2.83 0.25 16.96
C ALA A 230 -3.97 0.16 17.98
N SER A 231 -5.19 0.49 17.57
CA SER A 231 -6.37 0.40 18.45
C SER A 231 -6.64 -1.03 18.90
N TYR A 232 -6.44 -2.02 18.05
CA TYR A 232 -6.51 -3.43 18.39
C TYR A 232 -5.32 -3.85 19.25
N HIS A 233 -4.11 -3.58 18.80
CA HIS A 233 -2.87 -4.05 19.40
C HIS A 233 -2.66 -3.53 20.83
N PHE A 234 -2.99 -2.26 21.07
CA PHE A 234 -2.91 -1.64 22.40
C PHE A 234 -4.22 -1.75 23.21
N SER A 235 -5.17 -2.59 22.78
CA SER A 235 -6.47 -2.72 23.44
C SER A 235 -6.38 -3.09 24.93
N ASN A 236 -5.41 -3.91 25.30
CA ASN A 236 -5.15 -4.33 26.69
C ASN A 236 -4.38 -3.28 27.51
N MET A 237 -3.87 -2.23 26.88
CA MET A 237 -3.10 -1.14 27.51
C MET A 237 -3.78 0.23 27.38
N ARG A 238 -5.10 0.24 27.19
CA ARG A 238 -5.90 1.47 26.90
C ARG A 238 -5.78 2.57 27.94
N ASP A 239 -5.52 2.21 29.20
CA ASP A 239 -5.33 3.19 30.28
C ASP A 239 -3.90 3.74 30.32
N ARG A 240 -2.99 3.12 29.58
CA ARG A 240 -1.55 3.45 29.56
C ARG A 240 -1.03 3.88 28.19
N VAL A 241 -1.82 3.74 27.12
CA VAL A 241 -1.48 4.16 25.77
C VAL A 241 -2.61 5.01 25.22
N THR A 242 -2.29 6.24 24.82
CA THR A 242 -3.22 7.14 24.15
C THR A 242 -2.77 7.37 22.72
N THR A 243 -3.70 7.32 21.79
CA THR A 243 -3.43 7.55 20.36
C THR A 243 -4.10 8.83 19.91
N THR A 244 -3.33 9.66 19.21
CA THR A 244 -3.82 10.86 18.54
C THR A 244 -3.51 10.72 17.04
N ILE A 245 -4.42 11.16 16.18
CA ILE A 245 -4.16 11.27 14.74
C ILE A 245 -4.06 12.73 14.33
N ALA A 246 -3.00 13.08 13.59
CA ALA A 246 -2.86 14.36 12.92
C ALA A 246 -3.34 14.22 11.48
N THR A 247 -4.49 14.83 11.17
CA THR A 247 -5.09 14.81 9.83
C THR A 247 -4.56 15.96 8.99
N LEU A 248 -4.29 15.69 7.72
CA LEU A 248 -3.77 16.70 6.80
C LEU A 248 -4.88 17.42 6.01
N LYS A 249 -6.11 16.89 6.05
CA LYS A 249 -7.28 17.37 5.31
C LYS A 249 -8.57 17.21 6.11
N ASP A 250 -9.58 17.98 5.76
CA ASP A 250 -10.89 17.98 6.42
C ASP A 250 -11.60 16.62 6.32
N ASP A 251 -11.53 15.98 5.16
CA ASP A 251 -12.15 14.66 4.94
C ASP A 251 -11.56 13.57 5.84
N GLY A 252 -10.25 13.64 6.07
CA GLY A 252 -9.57 12.73 7.00
C GLY A 252 -10.02 12.92 8.45
N LEU A 253 -10.43 14.13 8.83
CA LEU A 253 -10.98 14.42 10.14
C LEU A 253 -12.29 13.64 10.37
N LEU A 254 -13.19 13.60 9.39
CA LEU A 254 -14.45 12.88 9.49
C LEU A 254 -14.22 11.38 9.70
N ILE A 255 -13.30 10.79 8.92
CA ILE A 255 -12.96 9.36 9.05
C ILE A 255 -12.32 9.08 10.43
N ALA A 256 -11.43 9.97 10.89
CA ALA A 256 -10.77 9.78 12.17
C ALA A 256 -11.73 9.93 13.36
N GLN A 257 -12.79 10.73 13.24
CA GLN A 257 -13.82 10.87 14.28
C GLN A 257 -14.67 9.60 14.49
N GLU A 258 -14.70 8.70 13.50
CA GLU A 258 -15.37 7.39 13.64
C GLU A 258 -14.66 6.49 14.66
N PHE A 259 -13.39 6.74 14.94
CA PHE A 259 -12.62 5.94 15.89
C PHE A 259 -12.86 6.38 17.31
N GLN A 260 -13.48 5.49 18.10
CA GLN A 260 -13.67 5.74 19.53
C GLN A 260 -12.31 5.85 20.26
N ARG A 261 -12.18 6.84 21.13
CA ARG A 261 -11.01 7.06 21.99
C ARG A 261 -9.71 7.45 21.28
N VAL A 262 -9.80 7.95 20.06
CA VAL A 262 -8.67 8.54 19.36
C VAL A 262 -8.85 10.05 19.37
N ASN A 263 -7.83 10.78 19.83
CA ASN A 263 -7.81 12.21 19.71
C ASN A 263 -7.49 12.62 18.28
N VAL A 264 -8.06 13.71 17.83
CA VAL A 264 -7.85 14.20 16.46
C VAL A 264 -7.33 15.61 16.49
N VAL A 265 -6.28 15.89 15.74
CA VAL A 265 -5.78 17.23 15.48
C VAL A 265 -5.69 17.46 13.97
N GLN A 266 -6.20 18.59 13.51
CA GLN A 266 -6.09 18.95 12.10
C GLN A 266 -4.86 19.83 11.89
N TRP A 267 -4.01 19.41 10.95
CA TRP A 267 -2.86 20.18 10.48
C TRP A 267 -3.25 21.01 9.25
N ASN A 268 -3.91 22.12 9.51
CA ASN A 268 -4.27 23.07 8.46
C ASN A 268 -3.05 23.89 8.05
N GLU A 269 -2.71 23.89 6.76
CA GLU A 269 -1.55 24.63 6.22
C GLU A 269 -1.68 26.15 6.29
N ASP A 270 -2.89 26.68 6.51
CA ASP A 270 -3.14 28.11 6.71
C ASP A 270 -2.69 28.64 8.08
N LEU A 271 -2.35 27.75 9.01
CA LEU A 271 -1.88 28.12 10.34
C LEU A 271 -0.35 28.16 10.41
N TYR A 272 0.16 29.00 11.32
CA TYR A 272 1.59 29.04 11.60
C TYR A 272 2.06 27.75 12.29
N GLU A 273 3.29 27.32 11.98
CA GLU A 273 3.89 26.09 12.54
C GLU A 273 3.79 26.02 14.07
N LYS A 274 4.08 27.13 14.76
CA LYS A 274 4.00 27.19 16.22
C LYS A 274 2.59 26.87 16.73
N GLN A 275 1.54 27.37 16.09
CA GLN A 275 0.16 27.09 16.45
C GLN A 275 -0.22 25.63 16.21
N LEU A 276 0.29 25.03 15.13
CA LEU A 276 0.04 23.62 14.83
C LEU A 276 0.74 22.71 15.84
N ILE A 277 1.97 23.03 16.25
CA ILE A 277 2.70 22.31 17.30
C ILE A 277 1.95 22.40 18.64
N GLU A 278 1.55 23.61 19.05
CA GLU A 278 0.79 23.84 20.29
C GLU A 278 -0.53 23.05 20.29
N ARG A 279 -1.32 23.12 19.21
CA ARG A 279 -2.56 22.36 19.06
C ARG A 279 -2.34 20.85 19.11
N THR A 280 -1.25 20.36 18.52
CA THR A 280 -0.92 18.94 18.54
C THR A 280 -0.58 18.49 19.96
N MET A 281 0.22 19.28 20.68
CA MET A 281 0.52 18.98 22.07
C MET A 281 -0.71 19.05 22.97
N ASP A 282 -1.62 20.00 22.74
CA ASP A 282 -2.89 20.09 23.47
C ASP A 282 -3.76 18.85 23.20
N ALA A 283 -3.92 18.44 21.95
CA ALA A 283 -4.68 17.25 21.58
C ALA A 283 -4.08 15.96 22.15
N CYS A 284 -2.76 15.88 22.26
CA CYS A 284 -2.05 14.76 22.87
C CYS A 284 -1.96 14.84 24.40
N GLY A 285 -2.41 15.94 25.01
CA GLY A 285 -2.24 16.19 26.45
C GLY A 285 -0.77 16.37 26.84
N GLY A 286 0.06 16.95 25.98
CA GLY A 286 1.48 17.24 26.15
C GLY A 286 2.35 16.64 25.04
N GLN A 287 3.66 16.59 25.28
CA GLN A 287 4.60 15.99 24.32
C GLN A 287 4.29 14.51 24.07
N VAL A 288 4.59 14.04 22.85
CA VAL A 288 4.34 12.66 22.42
C VAL A 288 5.59 11.80 22.54
N ASP A 289 5.41 10.52 22.79
CA ASP A 289 6.50 9.58 23.00
C ASP A 289 6.86 8.81 21.73
N VAL A 290 5.87 8.55 20.91
CA VAL A 290 6.02 7.81 19.64
C VAL A 290 5.28 8.55 18.55
N VAL A 291 5.94 8.80 17.43
CA VAL A 291 5.31 9.30 16.21
C VAL A 291 5.41 8.24 15.12
N ILE A 292 4.30 7.94 14.47
CA ILE A 292 4.23 7.13 13.26
C ILE A 292 3.88 8.08 12.12
N ASP A 293 4.87 8.45 11.30
CA ASP A 293 4.74 9.48 10.28
C ASP A 293 4.56 8.89 8.87
N PHE A 294 3.33 8.89 8.39
CA PHE A 294 2.96 8.59 7.01
C PHE A 294 2.91 9.86 6.15
N GLY A 295 3.29 11.00 6.69
CA GLY A 295 3.39 12.25 5.97
C GLY A 295 4.48 12.20 4.89
N THR A 296 4.26 12.92 3.80
CA THR A 296 5.16 12.91 2.64
C THR A 296 6.11 14.10 2.60
N THR A 297 5.94 15.07 3.52
CA THR A 297 6.69 16.33 3.49
C THR A 297 7.68 16.45 4.64
N SER A 298 8.83 17.08 4.37
CA SER A 298 9.81 17.42 5.41
C SER A 298 9.24 18.36 6.49
N ARG A 299 8.22 19.15 6.14
CA ARG A 299 7.53 20.05 7.06
C ARG A 299 6.73 19.26 8.11
N ASN A 300 6.02 18.21 7.68
CA ASN A 300 5.30 17.33 8.60
C ASN A 300 6.25 16.61 9.55
N LEU A 301 7.36 16.09 9.04
CA LEU A 301 8.38 15.45 9.86
C LEU A 301 8.99 16.43 10.87
N HIS A 302 9.31 17.66 10.46
CA HIS A 302 9.81 18.68 11.36
C HIS A 302 8.81 18.95 12.50
N ARG A 303 7.52 19.10 12.18
CA ARG A 303 6.44 19.32 13.16
C ARG A 303 6.33 18.14 14.14
N SER A 304 6.37 16.92 13.60
CA SER A 304 6.37 15.67 14.40
C SER A 304 7.53 15.67 15.41
N MET A 305 8.73 16.03 14.98
CA MET A 305 9.90 16.09 15.83
C MET A 305 9.79 17.14 16.94
N GLN A 306 9.14 18.29 16.65
CA GLN A 306 8.92 19.36 17.65
C GLN A 306 7.91 18.97 18.74
N CYS A 307 7.05 17.99 18.46
CA CYS A 307 6.09 17.46 19.43
C CYS A 307 6.66 16.35 20.32
N LEU A 308 7.86 15.81 20.02
CA LEU A 308 8.44 14.70 20.75
C LEU A 308 8.85 15.04 22.18
N SER A 309 8.61 14.11 23.09
CA SER A 309 9.20 14.10 24.43
C SER A 309 10.68 13.70 24.38
N LYS A 310 11.41 14.00 25.46
CA LYS A 310 12.80 13.55 25.57
C LYS A 310 12.85 12.01 25.56
N GLY A 311 13.62 11.46 24.64
CA GLY A 311 13.72 10.00 24.44
C GLY A 311 12.59 9.42 23.57
N GLY A 312 11.71 10.25 23.01
CA GLY A 312 10.71 9.80 22.06
C GLY A 312 11.29 9.44 20.70
N VAL A 313 10.54 8.66 19.92
CA VAL A 313 10.96 8.14 18.60
C VAL A 313 9.98 8.52 17.51
N VAL A 314 10.49 8.64 16.29
CA VAL A 314 9.69 8.80 15.07
C VAL A 314 9.95 7.61 14.15
N PHE A 315 8.89 6.92 13.78
CA PHE A 315 8.88 5.92 12.72
C PHE A 315 8.53 6.62 11.40
N VAL A 316 9.51 6.76 10.52
CA VAL A 316 9.32 7.31 9.18
C VAL A 316 9.12 6.16 8.23
N ILE A 317 8.00 6.13 7.52
CA ILE A 317 7.55 4.98 6.72
C ILE A 317 8.60 4.44 5.73
N LYS A 318 9.51 5.28 5.25
CA LYS A 318 10.58 4.88 4.30
C LYS A 318 11.70 4.05 4.94
N GLU A 319 11.79 4.09 6.26
CA GLU A 319 12.82 3.44 7.06
C GLU A 319 12.29 2.17 7.74
N VAL A 320 11.01 1.83 7.51
CA VAL A 320 10.38 0.65 8.12
C VAL A 320 10.42 -0.50 7.13
N GLU A 321 10.96 -1.63 7.58
CA GLU A 321 10.98 -2.88 6.82
C GLU A 321 9.57 -3.34 6.45
N PRO A 322 9.37 -3.95 5.29
CA PRO A 322 8.13 -4.66 4.98
C PRO A 322 7.83 -5.72 6.04
N GLY A 323 6.57 -5.93 6.34
CA GLY A 323 6.19 -7.00 7.27
C GLY A 323 6.46 -8.40 6.70
N THR A 324 6.45 -9.42 7.56
CA THR A 324 6.72 -10.80 7.18
C THR A 324 5.50 -11.51 6.59
N LEU A 325 5.73 -12.66 5.95
CA LEU A 325 4.66 -13.52 5.45
C LEU A 325 3.74 -14.00 6.59
N GLU A 326 4.31 -14.31 7.74
CA GLU A 326 3.58 -14.72 8.95
C GLU A 326 2.68 -13.60 9.46
N GLN A 327 3.20 -12.37 9.51
CA GLN A 327 2.41 -11.19 9.88
C GLN A 327 1.26 -10.95 8.88
N LEU A 328 1.47 -11.19 7.58
CA LEU A 328 0.38 -11.08 6.61
C LEU A 328 -0.69 -12.16 6.82
N ARG A 329 -0.29 -13.39 7.15
CA ARG A 329 -1.24 -14.47 7.51
C ARG A 329 -2.05 -14.11 8.75
N GLU A 330 -1.39 -13.61 9.79
CA GLU A 330 -2.04 -13.11 11.01
C GLU A 330 -3.03 -11.99 10.70
N LEU A 331 -2.61 -10.99 9.90
CA LEU A 331 -3.45 -9.87 9.50
C LEU A 331 -4.72 -10.33 8.75
N VAL A 332 -4.60 -11.30 7.85
CA VAL A 332 -5.76 -11.92 7.17
C VAL A 332 -6.74 -12.48 8.19
N GLN A 333 -6.28 -13.19 9.21
CA GLN A 333 -7.15 -13.76 10.25
C GLN A 333 -7.81 -12.67 11.09
N LEU A 334 -7.07 -11.65 11.51
CA LEU A 334 -7.60 -10.54 12.32
C LEU A 334 -8.66 -9.72 11.57
N VAL A 335 -8.48 -9.55 10.27
CA VAL A 335 -9.50 -8.87 9.45
C VAL A 335 -10.70 -9.78 9.17
N ALA A 336 -10.48 -11.07 8.95
CA ALA A 336 -11.56 -12.03 8.71
C ALA A 336 -12.43 -12.28 9.96
N SER A 337 -11.83 -12.25 11.16
CA SER A 337 -12.57 -12.37 12.45
C SER A 337 -13.33 -11.08 12.81
N GLY A 338 -13.00 -9.95 12.16
CA GLY A 338 -13.56 -8.64 12.49
C GLY A 338 -12.88 -7.95 13.67
N ASP A 339 -11.75 -8.48 14.16
CA ASP A 339 -10.95 -7.83 15.21
C ASP A 339 -10.31 -6.53 14.71
N ILE A 340 -9.99 -6.49 13.43
CA ILE A 340 -9.52 -5.29 12.71
C ILE A 340 -10.44 -5.05 11.53
N GLU A 341 -11.20 -3.97 11.57
CA GLU A 341 -12.04 -3.56 10.45
C GLU A 341 -11.17 -2.91 9.34
N PRO A 342 -11.40 -3.23 8.05
CA PRO A 342 -10.69 -2.55 6.97
C PRO A 342 -11.11 -1.07 6.87
N PRO A 343 -10.20 -0.16 6.46
CA PRO A 343 -10.56 1.23 6.22
C PRO A 343 -11.54 1.35 5.05
N PRO A 344 -12.28 2.48 4.95
CA PRO A 344 -13.11 2.77 3.80
C PRO A 344 -12.33 2.62 2.50
N HIS A 345 -12.95 2.01 1.49
CA HIS A 345 -12.35 1.85 0.18
C HIS A 345 -13.41 1.88 -0.92
N THR A 346 -12.99 2.30 -2.10
CA THR A 346 -13.83 2.34 -3.29
C THR A 346 -13.23 1.48 -4.38
N VAL A 347 -14.06 0.67 -5.02
CA VAL A 347 -13.65 -0.21 -6.13
C VAL A 347 -14.02 0.45 -7.45
N TYR A 348 -13.03 0.60 -8.31
CA TYR A 348 -13.17 1.19 -9.64
C TYR A 348 -12.86 0.14 -10.72
N PRO A 349 -13.53 0.18 -11.88
CA PRO A 349 -13.09 -0.59 -13.04
C PRO A 349 -11.65 -0.25 -13.42
N ALA A 350 -10.87 -1.24 -13.88
CA ALA A 350 -9.47 -1.00 -14.30
C ALA A 350 -9.38 -0.02 -15.48
N GLU A 351 -10.43 0.12 -16.27
CA GLU A 351 -10.58 1.09 -17.35
C GLU A 351 -10.53 2.55 -16.85
N GLU A 352 -10.93 2.79 -15.62
CA GLU A 352 -10.93 4.11 -14.98
C GLU A 352 -9.60 4.44 -14.28
N ALA A 353 -8.57 3.60 -14.43
CA ALA A 353 -7.32 3.73 -13.70
C ALA A 353 -6.67 5.13 -13.84
N LEU A 354 -6.78 5.78 -15.02
CA LEU A 354 -6.25 7.13 -15.23
C LEU A 354 -6.96 8.16 -14.34
N ASP A 355 -8.29 8.15 -14.31
CA ASP A 355 -9.09 9.04 -13.46
C ASP A 355 -8.84 8.78 -11.97
N VAL A 356 -8.75 7.50 -11.59
CA VAL A 356 -8.43 7.09 -10.21
C VAL A 356 -7.05 7.61 -9.78
N VAL A 357 -6.03 7.47 -10.62
CA VAL A 357 -4.68 7.97 -10.29
C VAL A 357 -4.67 9.49 -10.20
N GLN A 358 -5.36 10.19 -11.08
CA GLN A 358 -5.50 11.64 -11.01
C GLN A 358 -6.20 12.08 -9.71
N LYS A 359 -7.30 11.43 -9.34
CA LYS A 359 -8.00 11.69 -8.06
C LYS A 359 -7.13 11.40 -6.84
N LEU A 360 -6.33 10.32 -6.88
CA LEU A 360 -5.35 10.04 -5.82
C LEU A 360 -4.29 11.14 -5.71
N CYS A 361 -3.78 11.65 -6.83
CA CYS A 361 -2.82 12.76 -6.86
C CYS A 361 -3.38 14.03 -6.21
N HIS A 362 -4.66 14.31 -6.43
CA HIS A 362 -5.35 15.46 -5.85
C HIS A 362 -5.92 15.16 -4.46
N SER A 363 -5.73 13.92 -3.97
CA SER A 363 -6.28 13.43 -2.71
C SER A 363 -7.81 13.56 -2.61
N GLU A 364 -8.49 13.31 -3.71
CA GLU A 364 -9.96 13.36 -3.81
C GLU A 364 -10.61 12.02 -3.43
N ILE A 365 -9.81 10.95 -3.26
CA ILE A 365 -10.32 9.65 -2.84
C ILE A 365 -10.07 9.48 -1.34
N GLN A 366 -11.14 9.24 -0.61
CA GLN A 366 -11.11 8.91 0.82
C GLN A 366 -10.76 7.43 1.01
N GLY A 367 -9.86 7.13 1.95
CA GLY A 367 -9.47 5.77 2.24
C GLY A 367 -8.60 5.16 1.14
N ARG A 368 -9.04 4.04 0.58
CA ARG A 368 -8.29 3.27 -0.42
C ARG A 368 -9.02 3.18 -1.75
N ALA A 369 -8.29 3.22 -2.86
CA ALA A 369 -8.80 2.92 -4.18
C ALA A 369 -8.35 1.53 -4.62
N ILE A 370 -9.26 0.74 -5.17
CA ILE A 370 -9.01 -0.61 -5.67
C ILE A 370 -9.41 -0.68 -7.13
N LEU A 371 -8.51 -1.10 -7.99
CA LEU A 371 -8.78 -1.37 -9.40
C LEU A 371 -9.28 -2.80 -9.56
N ARG A 372 -10.39 -2.99 -10.23
CA ARG A 372 -10.98 -4.29 -10.53
C ARG A 372 -10.83 -4.63 -12.01
N PHE A 373 -10.16 -5.75 -12.28
CA PHE A 373 -9.89 -6.25 -13.63
C PHE A 373 -10.98 -7.16 -14.16
N TYR A 374 -11.68 -7.89 -13.27
CA TYR A 374 -12.80 -8.76 -13.62
C TYR A 374 -13.99 -8.46 -12.71
N PRO A 375 -15.22 -8.72 -13.17
CA PRO A 375 -16.38 -8.70 -12.28
C PRO A 375 -16.11 -9.56 -11.05
N ALA A 376 -16.59 -9.14 -9.90
CA ALA A 376 -16.65 -10.02 -8.74
C ALA A 376 -17.71 -11.09 -9.06
N ASP A 377 -17.32 -12.35 -9.04
CA ASP A 377 -18.27 -13.47 -9.10
C ASP A 377 -19.02 -13.56 -7.78
#